data_83bf97474493aae0a46744e058a0349c
#
_entry.id   83bf97474493aae0a46744e058a0349c
#
_cell.length_a   1.000
_cell.length_b   1.000
_cell.length_c   1.000
_cell.angle_alpha   90.00
_cell.angle_beta   90.00
_cell.angle_gamma   90.00
#
_symmetry.space_group_name_H-M   'P 1'
#
loop_
_entity.id
_entity.type
_entity.pdbx_description
1 polymer ?
#
loop_
_entity_poly.entity_id
_entity_poly.type
_entity_poly.pdbx_seq_one_letter_code
_entity_poly.pdbx_strand_id
1 'polypeptide(L)'
;GLLRDINAQAFIAKIQESTGINMYSNRDRENAPENPQELEVHMQMDYKQSVEVAEEEAINNVLAKNKYDLISRSGNYDLTVLGIGATKTSFNRSEGVTVDYVDPVNLVYSYTDDPNFEDIYYVGEVKSISLVELKKEFPYLTADQLKKIQEYPGNQEYLRNWNGKDNNNNVQVLY
;
A
#
# COMPACT_ATOMS: atom_id res chain seq x y z
N GLY A 1 13.62 -26.29 1.20
CA GLY A 1 12.82 -26.03 2.37
C GLY A 1 13.19 -26.92 3.53
N LEU A 2 12.80 -28.21 3.54
CA LEU A 2 12.86 -29.11 4.70
C LEU A 2 14.25 -29.25 5.38
N LEU A 3 15.31 -29.40 4.58
CA LEU A 3 16.69 -29.52 5.11
C LEU A 3 17.21 -28.23 5.77
N ARG A 4 16.74 -27.09 5.33
CA ARG A 4 17.09 -25.80 5.88
C ARG A 4 16.42 -25.58 7.24
N ASP A 5 15.21 -26.06 7.38
CA ASP A 5 14.40 -25.94 8.60
C ASP A 5 14.91 -26.86 9.72
N ILE A 6 15.32 -28.10 9.39
CA ILE A 6 15.94 -29.04 10.33
C ILE A 6 17.25 -28.50 10.89
N ASN A 7 18.08 -27.85 10.07
CA ASN A 7 19.32 -27.21 10.53
C ASN A 7 19.07 -25.97 11.40
N ALA A 8 18.02 -25.19 11.09
CA ALA A 8 17.62 -24.07 11.92
C ALA A 8 17.13 -24.52 13.30
N GLN A 9 16.40 -25.63 13.37
CA GLN A 9 15.92 -26.22 14.63
C GLN A 9 17.05 -26.75 15.52
N ALA A 10 17.99 -27.48 14.91
CA ALA A 10 19.16 -27.97 15.64
C ALA A 10 19.97 -26.79 16.21
N PHE A 11 20.01 -25.67 15.50
CA PHE A 11 20.66 -24.46 15.93
C PHE A 11 19.87 -23.76 17.06
N ILE A 12 18.56 -23.64 16.97
CA ILE A 12 17.68 -23.07 18.01
C ILE A 12 17.76 -23.91 19.29
N ALA A 13 17.67 -25.25 19.19
CA ALA A 13 17.80 -26.14 20.31
C ALA A 13 19.16 -26.01 21.00
N LYS A 14 20.24 -25.87 20.24
CA LYS A 14 21.59 -25.68 20.76
C LYS A 14 21.78 -24.33 21.45
N ILE A 15 21.15 -23.27 20.94
CA ILE A 15 21.14 -21.94 21.59
C ILE A 15 20.34 -22.00 22.89
N GLN A 16 19.18 -22.63 22.88
CA GLN A 16 18.33 -22.79 24.06
C GLN A 16 19.05 -23.58 25.16
N GLU A 17 19.76 -24.66 24.78
CA GLU A 17 20.56 -25.45 25.71
C GLU A 17 21.74 -24.65 26.30
N SER A 18 22.40 -23.82 25.47
CA SER A 18 23.58 -23.05 25.89
C SER A 18 23.25 -21.77 26.67
N THR A 19 22.13 -21.11 26.36
CA THR A 19 21.76 -19.80 26.92
C THR A 19 20.60 -19.86 27.91
N GLY A 20 19.85 -20.96 27.94
CA GLY A 20 18.60 -21.07 28.71
C GLY A 20 17.46 -20.17 28.24
N ILE A 21 17.65 -19.47 27.12
CA ILE A 21 16.65 -18.55 26.56
C ILE A 21 15.76 -19.34 25.61
N ASN A 22 14.46 -19.39 25.91
CA ASN A 22 13.49 -19.96 25.01
C ASN A 22 13.15 -18.97 23.87
N MET A 23 13.47 -19.34 22.63
CA MET A 23 13.25 -18.50 21.46
C MET A 23 11.80 -18.53 20.94
N TYR A 24 10.94 -19.36 21.52
CA TYR A 24 9.51 -19.36 21.23
C TYR A 24 8.81 -18.21 21.97
N SER A 25 7.87 -17.57 21.30
CA SER A 25 7.04 -16.56 21.93
C SER A 25 6.18 -17.15 23.06
N ASN A 26 5.69 -16.32 23.99
CA ASN A 26 4.85 -16.81 25.09
C ASN A 26 3.54 -17.48 24.61
N ARG A 27 3.07 -17.15 23.39
CA ARG A 27 1.91 -17.78 22.75
C ARG A 27 2.23 -19.19 22.27
N ASP A 28 3.47 -19.42 21.84
CA ASP A 28 3.89 -20.68 21.25
C ASP A 28 4.34 -21.69 22.33
N ARG A 29 4.51 -21.25 23.58
CA ARG A 29 4.94 -22.11 24.70
C ARG A 29 3.90 -23.15 25.11
N GLU A 30 2.61 -22.83 25.00
CA GLU A 30 1.52 -23.77 25.34
C GLU A 30 1.40 -24.89 24.33
N ASN A 31 1.83 -24.67 23.08
CA ASN A 31 1.77 -25.61 21.96
C ASN A 31 3.18 -26.05 21.53
N ALA A 32 4.20 -25.86 22.36
CA ALA A 32 5.55 -26.26 22.01
C ALA A 32 5.63 -27.80 21.91
N PRO A 33 6.14 -28.35 20.80
CA PRO A 33 6.21 -29.79 20.59
C PRO A 33 7.14 -30.44 21.61
N GLU A 34 6.69 -31.52 22.26
CA GLU A 34 7.46 -32.23 23.25
C GLU A 34 8.27 -33.38 22.62
N ASN A 35 7.86 -33.88 21.45
CA ASN A 35 8.47 -35.00 20.76
C ASN A 35 8.98 -34.62 19.37
N PRO A 36 10.01 -35.31 18.82
CA PRO A 36 10.51 -35.05 17.48
C PRO A 36 9.46 -35.18 16.37
N GLN A 37 8.47 -36.04 16.55
CA GLN A 37 7.38 -36.23 15.58
C GLN A 37 6.37 -35.09 15.62
N GLU A 38 6.03 -34.59 16.81
CA GLU A 38 5.21 -33.40 17.00
C GLU A 38 5.92 -32.18 16.48
N LEU A 39 7.23 -32.09 16.65
CA LEU A 39 8.07 -31.04 16.12
C LEU A 39 8.00 -30.98 14.59
N GLU A 40 8.05 -32.14 13.91
CA GLU A 40 7.94 -32.19 12.45
C GLU A 40 6.58 -31.68 11.95
N VAL A 41 5.49 -32.06 12.63
CA VAL A 41 4.14 -31.58 12.31
C VAL A 41 4.00 -30.09 12.61
N HIS A 42 4.48 -29.63 13.76
CA HIS A 42 4.47 -28.22 14.13
C HIS A 42 5.22 -27.35 13.10
N MET A 43 6.38 -27.81 12.62
CA MET A 43 7.17 -27.11 11.63
C MET A 43 6.52 -27.05 10.24
N GLN A 44 5.68 -28.02 9.92
CA GLN A 44 4.96 -28.05 8.66
C GLN A 44 3.68 -27.20 8.69
N MET A 45 3.02 -27.10 9.84
CA MET A 45 1.68 -26.52 9.96
C MET A 45 1.64 -25.17 10.69
N ASP A 46 2.40 -25.03 11.78
CA ASP A 46 2.23 -23.91 12.70
C ASP A 46 3.47 -22.99 12.79
N TYR A 47 4.65 -23.49 12.40
CA TYR A 47 5.86 -22.70 12.53
C TYR A 47 5.93 -21.60 11.48
N LYS A 48 6.05 -20.36 11.99
CA LYS A 48 6.40 -19.20 11.17
C LYS A 48 7.79 -18.71 11.59
N GLN A 49 8.61 -18.38 10.61
CA GLN A 49 9.90 -17.75 10.92
C GLN A 49 9.66 -16.38 11.56
N SER A 50 10.54 -15.95 12.44
CA SER A 50 10.43 -14.64 13.10
C SER A 50 10.38 -13.48 12.10
N VAL A 51 11.01 -13.63 10.94
CA VAL A 51 10.96 -12.67 9.84
C VAL A 51 9.56 -12.61 9.24
N GLU A 52 8.92 -13.74 8.98
CA GLU A 52 7.55 -13.82 8.46
C GLU A 52 6.54 -13.17 9.42
N VAL A 53 6.68 -13.43 10.72
CA VAL A 53 5.84 -12.82 11.74
C VAL A 53 6.03 -11.30 11.77
N ALA A 54 7.28 -10.83 11.70
CA ALA A 54 7.60 -9.41 11.68
C ALA A 54 7.07 -8.71 10.41
N GLU A 55 7.17 -9.37 9.26
CA GLU A 55 6.62 -8.88 7.99
C GLU A 55 5.10 -8.81 8.02
N GLU A 56 4.44 -9.84 8.52
CA GLU A 56 2.98 -9.88 8.68
C GLU A 56 2.50 -8.76 9.62
N GLU A 57 3.18 -8.57 10.75
CA GLU A 57 2.87 -7.50 11.70
C GLU A 57 3.10 -6.11 11.09
N ALA A 58 4.19 -5.92 10.35
CA ALA A 58 4.48 -4.68 9.65
C ALA A 58 3.41 -4.34 8.61
N ILE A 59 2.99 -5.31 7.79
CA ILE A 59 1.92 -5.13 6.81
C ILE A 59 0.60 -4.78 7.52
N ASN A 60 0.24 -5.52 8.55
CA ASN A 60 -0.99 -5.29 9.31
C ASN A 60 -1.00 -3.88 9.94
N ASN A 61 0.12 -3.42 10.47
CA ASN A 61 0.26 -2.07 11.01
C ASN A 61 0.09 -1.00 9.93
N VAL A 62 0.67 -1.20 8.74
CA VAL A 62 0.49 -0.28 7.61
C VAL A 62 -0.97 -0.24 7.18
N LEU A 63 -1.62 -1.38 7.02
CA LEU A 63 -3.02 -1.47 6.62
C LEU A 63 -3.96 -0.82 7.65
N ALA A 64 -3.74 -1.09 8.94
CA ALA A 64 -4.53 -0.51 10.03
C ALA A 64 -4.36 1.01 10.10
N LYS A 65 -3.13 1.52 9.99
CA LYS A 65 -2.83 2.95 9.97
C LYS A 65 -3.54 3.67 8.83
N ASN A 66 -3.56 3.08 7.66
CA ASN A 66 -4.18 3.63 6.46
C ASN A 66 -5.70 3.36 6.38
N LYS A 67 -6.30 2.72 7.39
CA LYS A 67 -7.71 2.35 7.40
C LYS A 67 -8.13 1.60 6.13
N TYR A 68 -7.30 0.63 5.74
CA TYR A 68 -7.45 -0.11 4.49
C TYR A 68 -8.83 -0.75 4.32
N ASP A 69 -9.52 -1.09 5.40
CA ASP A 69 -10.89 -1.64 5.36
C ASP A 69 -11.88 -0.68 4.65
N LEU A 70 -11.72 0.63 4.86
CA LEU A 70 -12.54 1.63 4.19
C LEU A 70 -12.18 1.76 2.72
N ILE A 71 -10.89 1.76 2.40
CA ILE A 71 -10.37 1.79 1.04
C ILE A 71 -10.84 0.57 0.26
N SER A 72 -10.70 -0.62 0.84
CA SER A 72 -11.15 -1.88 0.26
C SER A 72 -12.66 -1.90 0.01
N ARG A 73 -13.45 -1.36 0.93
CA ARG A 73 -14.91 -1.27 0.76
C ARG A 73 -15.28 -0.38 -0.43
N SER A 74 -14.65 0.79 -0.56
CA SER A 74 -14.87 1.70 -1.69
C SER A 74 -14.44 1.05 -3.00
N GLY A 75 -13.24 0.44 -3.03
CA GLY A 75 -12.74 -0.26 -4.21
C GLY A 75 -13.63 -1.43 -4.63
N ASN A 76 -14.14 -2.22 -3.70
CA ASN A 76 -15.06 -3.33 -3.99
C ASN A 76 -16.40 -2.83 -4.55
N TYR A 77 -16.89 -1.69 -4.06
CA TYR A 77 -18.07 -1.05 -4.61
C TYR A 77 -17.85 -0.63 -6.06
N ASP A 78 -16.74 0.04 -6.35
CA ASP A 78 -16.39 0.48 -7.70
C ASP A 78 -16.18 -0.69 -8.65
N LEU A 79 -15.50 -1.73 -8.21
CA LEU A 79 -15.34 -2.98 -8.99
C LEU A 79 -16.69 -3.61 -9.33
N THR A 80 -17.66 -3.55 -8.41
CA THR A 80 -18.99 -4.13 -8.64
C THR A 80 -19.83 -3.28 -9.58
N VAL A 81 -19.76 -1.94 -9.48
CA VAL A 81 -20.62 -1.01 -10.21
C VAL A 81 -19.99 -0.59 -11.54
N LEU A 82 -18.70 -0.29 -11.54
CA LEU A 82 -17.97 0.28 -12.68
C LEU A 82 -17.08 -0.75 -13.39
N GLY A 83 -16.79 -1.88 -12.73
CA GLY A 83 -15.86 -2.88 -13.24
C GLY A 83 -14.39 -2.51 -13.11
N ILE A 84 -14.06 -1.38 -12.48
CA ILE A 84 -12.70 -0.91 -12.27
C ILE A 84 -12.55 -0.33 -10.87
N GLY A 85 -11.43 -0.59 -10.22
CA GLY A 85 -11.04 -0.01 -8.94
C GLY A 85 -9.54 0.24 -8.91
N ALA A 86 -9.09 1.28 -8.23
CA ALA A 86 -7.69 1.63 -8.14
C ALA A 86 -7.32 2.08 -6.73
N THR A 87 -6.10 1.72 -6.35
CA THR A 87 -5.45 2.20 -5.13
C THR A 87 -4.06 2.72 -5.46
N LYS A 88 -3.60 3.71 -4.71
CA LYS A 88 -2.28 4.31 -4.86
C LYS A 88 -1.47 4.09 -3.61
N THR A 89 -0.30 3.52 -3.76
CA THR A 89 0.65 3.36 -2.66
C THR A 89 1.80 4.34 -2.85
N SER A 90 2.10 5.11 -1.81
CA SER A 90 3.21 6.05 -1.80
C SER A 90 3.99 5.98 -0.50
N PHE A 91 5.21 6.53 -0.52
CA PHE A 91 6.07 6.60 0.65
C PHE A 91 6.37 8.05 0.99
N ASN A 92 6.07 8.43 2.24
CA ASN A 92 6.39 9.74 2.80
C ASN A 92 7.28 9.57 4.03
N ARG A 93 8.34 10.37 4.16
CA ARG A 93 9.26 10.28 5.30
C ARG A 93 8.60 10.57 6.65
N SER A 94 7.55 11.37 6.69
CA SER A 94 6.83 11.71 7.92
C SER A 94 5.78 10.68 8.31
N GLU A 95 5.16 10.04 7.33
CA GLU A 95 4.03 9.15 7.52
C GLU A 95 4.35 7.68 7.25
N GLY A 96 5.46 7.41 6.56
CA GLY A 96 5.83 6.09 6.09
C GLY A 96 5.07 5.69 4.84
N VAL A 97 4.67 4.43 4.74
CA VAL A 97 3.87 3.91 3.63
C VAL A 97 2.43 4.37 3.79
N THR A 98 1.91 5.04 2.77
CA THR A 98 0.50 5.45 2.68
C THR A 98 -0.19 4.68 1.55
N VAL A 99 -1.43 4.29 1.80
CA VAL A 99 -2.29 3.66 0.82
C VAL A 99 -3.55 4.51 0.70
N ASP A 100 -3.80 5.03 -0.50
CA ASP A 100 -4.92 5.92 -0.78
C ASP A 100 -5.88 5.25 -1.77
N TYR A 101 -7.16 5.52 -1.58
CA TYR A 101 -8.18 5.20 -2.56
C TYR A 101 -8.10 6.19 -3.73
N VAL A 102 -8.19 5.68 -4.96
CA VAL A 102 -8.28 6.50 -6.18
C VAL A 102 -9.68 6.35 -6.76
N ASP A 103 -10.38 7.48 -6.87
CA ASP A 103 -11.69 7.52 -7.51
C ASP A 103 -11.54 7.22 -9.01
N PRO A 104 -12.24 6.22 -9.56
CA PRO A 104 -12.19 5.87 -10.97
C PRO A 104 -12.47 7.04 -11.92
N VAL A 105 -13.24 8.04 -11.49
CA VAL A 105 -13.51 9.27 -12.27
C VAL A 105 -12.24 10.08 -12.53
N ASN A 106 -11.28 10.01 -11.62
CA ASN A 106 -10.01 10.72 -11.69
C ASN A 106 -8.87 9.87 -12.27
N LEU A 107 -9.15 8.61 -12.58
CA LEU A 107 -8.17 7.67 -13.10
C LEU A 107 -7.97 7.89 -14.60
N VAL A 108 -6.73 8.04 -15.03
CA VAL A 108 -6.32 8.16 -16.43
C VAL A 108 -5.32 7.05 -16.74
N TYR A 109 -5.59 6.30 -17.80
CA TYR A 109 -4.70 5.22 -18.25
C TYR A 109 -4.69 5.12 -19.77
N SER A 110 -3.66 4.48 -20.33
CA SER A 110 -3.59 4.23 -21.77
C SER A 110 -4.69 3.27 -22.20
N TYR A 111 -5.13 3.43 -23.47
CA TYR A 111 -6.09 2.49 -24.04
C TYR A 111 -5.57 1.05 -23.92
N THR A 112 -6.43 0.15 -23.52
CA THR A 112 -6.17 -1.28 -23.41
C THR A 112 -7.40 -2.09 -23.84
N ASP A 113 -7.15 -3.18 -24.53
CA ASP A 113 -8.15 -4.22 -24.82
C ASP A 113 -8.02 -5.41 -23.86
N ASP A 114 -6.96 -5.42 -23.04
CA ASP A 114 -6.69 -6.49 -22.09
C ASP A 114 -7.44 -6.27 -20.76
N PRO A 115 -8.30 -7.23 -20.35
CA PRO A 115 -9.00 -7.15 -19.07
C PRO A 115 -8.07 -7.17 -17.84
N ASN A 116 -6.82 -7.63 -17.99
CA ASN A 116 -5.81 -7.66 -16.93
C ASN A 116 -4.94 -6.40 -16.89
N PHE A 117 -5.12 -5.47 -17.84
CA PHE A 117 -4.31 -4.25 -17.95
C PHE A 117 -2.80 -4.46 -18.12
N GLU A 118 -2.37 -5.60 -18.68
CA GLU A 118 -0.95 -5.92 -18.85
C GLU A 118 -0.27 -5.08 -19.96
N ASP A 119 -1.03 -4.54 -20.90
CA ASP A 119 -0.55 -3.76 -22.05
C ASP A 119 -0.53 -2.25 -21.79
N ILE A 120 -0.97 -1.77 -20.62
CA ILE A 120 -0.93 -0.35 -20.30
C ILE A 120 0.51 0.13 -20.10
N TYR A 121 0.82 1.30 -20.65
CA TYR A 121 2.12 1.94 -20.53
C TYR A 121 2.11 3.23 -19.71
N TYR A 122 0.96 3.76 -19.37
CA TYR A 122 0.79 4.78 -18.35
C TYR A 122 -0.52 4.62 -17.59
N VAL A 123 -0.47 4.97 -16.33
CA VAL A 123 -1.60 5.14 -15.43
C VAL A 123 -1.33 6.34 -14.54
N GLY A 124 -2.33 7.14 -14.28
CA GLY A 124 -2.20 8.32 -13.43
C GLY A 124 -3.52 8.72 -12.80
N GLU A 125 -3.44 9.61 -11.83
CA GLU A 125 -4.58 10.20 -11.14
C GLU A 125 -4.58 11.72 -11.37
N VAL A 126 -5.70 12.27 -11.78
CA VAL A 126 -5.89 13.72 -11.93
C VAL A 126 -6.48 14.27 -10.62
N LYS A 127 -5.75 15.13 -9.95
CA LYS A 127 -6.22 15.83 -8.74
C LYS A 127 -6.38 17.34 -9.01
N SER A 128 -7.46 17.91 -8.48
CA SER A 128 -7.65 19.36 -8.44
C SER A 128 -7.13 19.88 -7.11
N ILE A 129 -6.01 20.59 -7.13
CA ILE A 129 -5.37 21.16 -5.94
C ILE A 129 -5.28 22.67 -6.03
N SER A 130 -5.23 23.33 -4.88
CA SER A 130 -5.04 24.78 -4.83
C SER A 130 -3.60 25.16 -5.17
N LEU A 131 -3.39 26.37 -5.67
CA LEU A 131 -2.04 26.90 -5.93
C LEU A 131 -1.14 26.92 -4.69
N VAL A 132 -1.74 27.03 -3.51
CA VAL A 132 -1.01 27.00 -2.23
C VAL A 132 -0.50 25.59 -1.95
N GLU A 133 -1.33 24.58 -2.18
CA GLU A 133 -0.96 23.17 -2.04
C GLU A 133 0.08 22.79 -3.10
N LEU A 134 -0.12 23.22 -4.35
CA LEU A 134 0.85 23.00 -5.43
C LEU A 134 2.24 23.53 -5.05
N LYS A 135 2.32 24.74 -4.46
CA LYS A 135 3.59 25.32 -4.01
C LYS A 135 4.20 24.57 -2.84
N LYS A 136 3.38 24.00 -1.95
CA LYS A 136 3.86 23.15 -0.84
C LYS A 136 4.46 21.84 -1.35
N GLU A 137 3.80 21.23 -2.30
CA GLU A 137 4.18 19.94 -2.85
C GLU A 137 5.40 20.05 -3.79
N PHE A 138 5.45 21.16 -4.56
CA PHE A 138 6.54 21.47 -5.50
C PHE A 138 7.24 22.79 -5.13
N PRO A 139 8.06 22.83 -4.07
CA PRO A 139 8.69 24.06 -3.57
C PRO A 139 9.69 24.70 -4.53
N TYR A 140 10.13 23.96 -5.55
CA TYR A 140 11.05 24.44 -6.59
C TYR A 140 10.38 25.27 -7.69
N LEU A 141 9.05 25.38 -7.70
CA LEU A 141 8.33 26.21 -8.68
C LEU A 141 8.55 27.70 -8.42
N THR A 142 8.97 28.42 -9.47
CA THR A 142 9.16 29.87 -9.42
C THR A 142 7.82 30.62 -9.50
N ALA A 143 7.80 31.87 -9.04
CA ALA A 143 6.61 32.70 -9.09
C ALA A 143 6.07 32.92 -10.53
N ASP A 144 6.97 33.00 -11.52
CA ASP A 144 6.59 33.15 -12.93
C ASP A 144 5.96 31.87 -13.50
N GLN A 145 6.45 30.69 -13.06
CA GLN A 145 5.84 29.41 -13.42
C GLN A 145 4.45 29.26 -12.81
N LEU A 146 4.28 29.64 -11.55
CA LEU A 146 2.98 29.61 -10.88
C LEU A 146 1.96 30.52 -11.57
N LYS A 147 2.36 31.72 -12.02
CA LYS A 147 1.50 32.60 -12.80
C LYS A 147 1.09 31.98 -14.14
N LYS A 148 2.04 31.40 -14.87
CA LYS A 148 1.75 30.69 -16.13
C LYS A 148 0.80 29.52 -15.92
N ILE A 149 0.94 28.75 -14.84
CA ILE A 149 0.05 27.66 -14.48
C ILE A 149 -1.37 28.21 -14.18
N GLN A 150 -1.45 29.32 -13.46
CA GLN A 150 -2.74 29.96 -13.14
C GLN A 150 -3.44 30.53 -14.38
N GLU A 151 -2.67 31.05 -15.34
CA GLU A 151 -3.18 31.62 -16.59
C GLU A 151 -3.53 30.51 -17.62
N TYR A 152 -3.05 29.29 -17.42
CA TYR A 152 -3.32 28.19 -18.33
C TYR A 152 -4.78 27.75 -18.18
N PRO A 153 -5.62 27.92 -19.22
CA PRO A 153 -6.97 27.41 -19.17
C PRO A 153 -6.90 25.89 -19.22
N GLY A 154 -6.95 25.26 -18.05
CA GLY A 154 -7.11 23.83 -17.96
C GLY A 154 -8.31 23.42 -18.82
N ASN A 155 -8.19 22.33 -19.59
CA ASN A 155 -9.31 21.79 -20.34
C ASN A 155 -10.40 21.36 -19.34
N GLN A 156 -11.28 22.31 -18.99
CA GLN A 156 -12.44 22.07 -18.11
C GLN A 156 -13.44 21.09 -18.71
N GLU A 157 -13.24 20.69 -19.97
CA GLU A 157 -14.17 19.82 -20.71
C GLU A 157 -14.18 18.37 -20.21
N TYR A 158 -13.12 17.88 -19.58
CA TYR A 158 -13.01 16.47 -19.17
C TYR A 158 -13.40 16.20 -17.72
N LEU A 159 -13.38 17.18 -16.86
CA LEU A 159 -13.89 17.05 -15.51
C LEU A 159 -15.20 17.84 -15.39
N ARG A 160 -16.31 17.15 -15.58
CA ARG A 160 -17.63 17.65 -15.22
C ARG A 160 -17.69 17.86 -13.71
N ASN A 161 -17.21 19.00 -13.26
CA ASN A 161 -17.49 19.42 -11.91
C ASN A 161 -18.96 19.83 -11.88
N TRP A 162 -19.80 19.01 -11.25
CA TRP A 162 -21.25 19.18 -11.12
C TRP A 162 -21.62 20.51 -10.42
N ASN A 163 -20.70 21.14 -9.73
CA ASN A 163 -20.91 22.36 -8.97
C ASN A 163 -20.27 23.59 -9.62
N GLY A 164 -20.54 23.93 -10.81
CA GLY A 164 -20.33 25.18 -11.57
C GLY A 164 -19.77 26.45 -10.94
N LYS A 165 -19.01 26.37 -9.86
CA LYS A 165 -18.30 27.45 -9.19
C LYS A 165 -16.90 26.99 -8.81
N ASP A 166 -16.07 26.70 -9.79
CA ASP A 166 -14.65 26.60 -9.52
C ASP A 166 -14.09 28.02 -9.37
N ASN A 167 -13.68 28.31 -8.14
CA ASN A 167 -12.83 29.45 -7.88
C ASN A 167 -11.57 29.28 -8.75
N ASN A 168 -11.20 30.30 -9.49
CA ASN A 168 -10.03 30.39 -10.39
C ASN A 168 -8.65 30.05 -9.77
N ASN A 169 -8.61 29.42 -8.62
CA ASN A 169 -7.39 29.12 -7.87
C ASN A 169 -7.02 27.62 -7.81
N ASN A 170 -7.82 26.74 -8.43
CA ASN A 170 -7.53 25.31 -8.45
C ASN A 170 -6.86 24.92 -9.77
N VAL A 171 -5.85 24.09 -9.66
CA VAL A 171 -5.05 23.57 -10.78
C VAL A 171 -5.19 22.05 -10.80
N GLN A 172 -5.31 21.49 -11.99
CA GLN A 172 -5.30 20.05 -12.19
C GLN A 172 -3.87 19.57 -12.30
N VAL A 173 -3.53 18.57 -11.51
CA VAL A 173 -2.22 17.92 -11.53
C VAL A 173 -2.42 16.45 -11.84
N LEU A 174 -1.62 15.93 -12.77
CA LEU A 174 -1.54 14.52 -13.09
C LEU A 174 -0.39 13.92 -12.27
N TYR A 175 -0.70 12.91 -11.47
CA TYR A 175 0.24 12.14 -10.66
C TYR A 175 0.51 10.77 -11.27
#